data_69bbd5253d94c2b0ee16551d8fd01279
#
_entry.id   69bbd5253d94c2b0ee16551d8fd01279
#
_cell.length_a   1.000
_cell.length_b   1.000
_cell.length_c   1.000
_cell.angle_alpha   90.00
_cell.angle_beta   90.00
_cell.angle_gamma   90.00
#
_symmetry.space_group_name_H-M   'P 1'
#
loop_
_entity.id
_entity.type
_entity.pdbx_description
1 polymer ?
#
loop_
_entity_poly.entity_id
_entity_poly.type
_entity_poly.pdbx_seq_one_letter_code
_entity_poly.pdbx_strand_id
1 'polypeptide(L)'
;MDTLAIDIETYSDVSLPDCGVHRYAASEQFEILLFAYSLNDEPTRIIDLASGQTMPEEIMECLMDDSVVKTAFNAAFERNCINRFFGLSLKPEGWRCTAVQASMLS
;
A
#
# COMPACT_ATOMS: atom_id res chain seq x y z
N MET A 1 15.54 -0.78 -13.32
CA MET A 1 14.79 -1.18 -12.12
C MET A 1 13.53 -0.32 -12.02
N ASP A 2 12.40 -0.95 -11.88
CA ASP A 2 11.14 -0.21 -11.78
C ASP A 2 10.86 0.18 -10.33
N THR A 3 10.23 1.34 -10.15
CA THR A 3 9.82 1.85 -8.85
C THR A 3 8.33 2.16 -8.87
N LEU A 4 7.60 1.63 -7.90
CA LEU A 4 6.16 1.87 -7.75
C LEU A 4 5.92 2.63 -6.45
N ALA A 5 5.50 3.88 -6.57
CA ALA A 5 5.11 4.70 -5.42
C ALA A 5 3.64 4.44 -5.11
N ILE A 6 3.32 4.24 -3.85
CA ILE A 6 1.98 3.81 -3.42
C ILE A 6 1.49 4.70 -2.28
N ASP A 7 0.22 5.08 -2.36
CA ASP A 7 -0.49 5.77 -1.29
C ASP A 7 -1.91 5.22 -1.24
N ILE A 8 -2.40 4.85 -0.06
CA ILE A 8 -3.73 4.26 0.09
C ILE A 8 -4.56 5.01 1.10
N GLU A 9 -5.88 5.03 0.88
CA GLU A 9 -6.86 5.47 1.85
C GLU A 9 -7.62 4.24 2.33
N THR A 10 -7.73 4.06 3.65
CA THR A 10 -8.31 2.85 4.23
C THR A 10 -9.41 3.18 5.23
N TYR A 11 -10.23 2.17 5.54
CA TYR A 11 -11.22 2.21 6.60
C TYR A 11 -11.14 0.93 7.42
N SER A 12 -11.33 1.06 8.73
CA SER A 12 -11.53 -0.07 9.64
C SER A 12 -12.35 0.42 10.82
N ASP A 13 -13.12 -0.48 11.43
CA ASP A 13 -13.92 -0.17 12.61
C ASP A 13 -13.10 -0.13 13.90
N VAL A 14 -11.80 -0.45 13.83
CA VAL A 14 -10.89 -0.37 14.98
C VAL A 14 -9.93 0.81 14.80
N SER A 15 -9.51 1.39 15.93
CA SER A 15 -8.62 2.54 15.90
C SER A 15 -7.18 2.10 15.76
N LEU A 16 -6.49 2.63 14.72
CA LEU A 16 -5.10 2.30 14.47
C LEU A 16 -4.17 2.64 15.65
N PRO A 17 -4.27 3.81 16.28
CA PRO A 17 -3.42 4.13 17.41
C PRO A 17 -3.57 3.17 18.61
N ASP A 18 -4.75 2.58 18.75
CA ASP A 18 -5.04 1.72 19.90
C ASP A 18 -4.67 0.26 19.67
N CYS A 19 -4.67 -0.21 18.41
CA CYS A 19 -4.58 -1.64 18.14
C CYS A 19 -3.40 -2.04 17.26
N GLY A 20 -2.75 -1.07 16.58
CA GLY A 20 -1.68 -1.36 15.61
C GLY A 20 -2.19 -1.86 14.27
N VAL A 21 -1.30 -1.92 13.28
CA VAL A 21 -1.67 -2.20 11.90
C VAL A 21 -2.25 -3.61 11.71
N HIS A 22 -1.74 -4.60 12.45
CA HIS A 22 -2.21 -5.97 12.27
C HIS A 22 -3.67 -6.14 12.67
N ARG A 23 -4.06 -5.59 13.82
CA ARG A 23 -5.46 -5.66 14.26
C ARG A 23 -6.35 -4.78 13.40
N TYR A 24 -5.85 -3.62 13.00
CA TYR A 24 -6.57 -2.71 12.13
C TYR A 24 -6.93 -3.39 10.81
N ALA A 25 -5.96 -4.02 10.16
CA ALA A 25 -6.15 -4.68 8.87
C ALA A 25 -6.87 -6.03 9.00
N ALA A 26 -6.85 -6.65 10.19
CA ALA A 26 -7.51 -7.94 10.41
C ALA A 26 -9.02 -7.81 10.66
N SER A 27 -9.54 -6.60 10.88
CA SER A 27 -10.96 -6.38 11.09
C SER A 27 -11.76 -6.83 9.87
N GLU A 28 -12.94 -7.41 10.09
CA GLU A 28 -13.86 -7.78 9.03
C GLU A 28 -14.38 -6.55 8.27
N GLN A 29 -14.34 -5.37 8.90
CA GLN A 29 -14.77 -4.11 8.30
C GLN A 29 -13.64 -3.38 7.59
N PHE A 30 -12.43 -3.94 7.60
CA PHE A 30 -11.29 -3.30 6.95
C PHE A 30 -11.47 -3.30 5.43
N GLU A 31 -11.17 -2.15 4.80
CA GLU A 31 -11.11 -2.07 3.35
C GLU A 31 -10.16 -0.97 2.91
N ILE A 32 -9.62 -1.11 1.70
CA ILE A 32 -8.90 -0.05 1.02
C ILE A 32 -9.90 0.69 0.14
N LEU A 33 -10.06 1.98 0.40
CA LEU A 33 -11.04 2.80 -0.32
C LEU A 33 -10.46 3.33 -1.62
N LEU A 34 -9.24 3.85 -1.56
CA LEU A 34 -8.54 4.41 -2.72
C LEU A 34 -7.12 3.87 -2.77
N PHE A 35 -6.65 3.58 -3.97
CA PHE A 35 -5.28 3.14 -4.21
C PHE A 35 -4.65 4.08 -5.23
N ALA A 36 -3.73 4.92 -4.78
CA ALA A 36 -2.99 5.83 -5.63
C ALA A 36 -1.61 5.25 -5.91
N TYR A 37 -1.14 5.37 -7.15
CA TYR A 37 0.17 4.86 -7.52
C TYR A 37 0.81 5.69 -8.62
N SER A 38 2.13 5.64 -8.65
CA SER A 38 2.93 6.24 -9.71
C SER A 38 4.05 5.26 -10.04
N LEU A 39 4.08 4.81 -11.28
CA LEU A 39 5.10 3.88 -11.76
C LEU A 39 6.19 4.67 -12.48
N ASN A 40 7.45 4.56 -12.02
CA ASN A 40 8.61 5.18 -12.65
C ASN A 40 8.44 6.68 -12.91
N ASP A 41 7.93 7.41 -11.89
CA ASP A 41 7.72 8.87 -11.95
C ASP A 41 6.68 9.32 -12.98
N GLU A 42 5.85 8.41 -13.47
CA GLU A 42 4.70 8.78 -14.29
C GLU A 42 3.66 9.51 -13.44
N PRO A 43 2.73 10.24 -14.07
CA PRO A 43 1.67 10.93 -13.30
C PRO A 43 0.91 9.96 -12.41
N THR A 44 0.60 10.42 -11.19
CA THR A 44 -0.14 9.60 -10.21
C THR A 44 -1.53 9.26 -10.74
N ARG A 45 -1.90 7.99 -10.60
CA ARG A 45 -3.23 7.49 -10.93
C ARG A 45 -3.91 7.03 -9.66
N ILE A 46 -5.23 7.16 -9.63
CA ILE A 46 -6.03 6.79 -8.46
C ILE A 46 -7.08 5.79 -8.90
N ILE A 47 -7.19 4.69 -8.16
CA ILE A 47 -8.21 3.67 -8.37
C ILE A 47 -9.19 3.76 -7.20
N ASP A 48 -10.46 4.00 -7.50
CA ASP A 48 -11.51 4.11 -6.50
C ASP A 48 -12.12 2.74 -6.25
N LEU A 49 -11.50 1.99 -5.34
CA LEU A 49 -11.93 0.64 -5.01
C LEU A 49 -13.29 0.64 -4.31
N ALA A 50 -13.60 1.69 -3.57
CA ALA A 50 -14.87 1.79 -2.86
C ALA A 50 -16.05 1.91 -3.83
N SER A 51 -15.84 2.48 -5.02
CA SER A 51 -16.89 2.61 -6.02
C SER A 51 -16.98 1.41 -6.97
N GLY A 52 -16.13 0.42 -6.80
CA GLY A 52 -16.16 -0.81 -7.60
C GLY A 52 -15.12 -0.89 -8.71
N GLN A 53 -14.20 0.06 -8.80
CA GLN A 53 -13.08 -0.06 -9.73
C GLN A 53 -12.16 -1.19 -9.30
N THR A 54 -11.49 -1.81 -10.27
CA THR A 54 -10.59 -2.92 -10.00
C THR A 54 -9.14 -2.53 -10.29
N MET A 55 -8.22 -3.23 -9.62
CA MET A 55 -6.79 -3.00 -9.82
C MET A 55 -6.37 -3.46 -11.22
N PRO A 56 -5.59 -2.65 -11.95
CA PRO A 56 -4.99 -3.11 -13.21
C PRO A 56 -4.09 -4.32 -12.96
N GLU A 57 -4.17 -5.30 -13.85
CA GLU A 57 -3.39 -6.52 -13.72
C GLU A 57 -1.89 -6.24 -13.68
N GLU A 58 -1.42 -5.29 -14.50
CA GLU A 58 -0.01 -4.93 -14.54
C GLU A 58 0.49 -4.36 -13.20
N ILE A 59 -0.37 -3.66 -12.47
CA ILE A 59 0.01 -3.09 -11.16
C ILE A 59 0.03 -4.20 -10.11
N MET A 60 -0.89 -5.15 -10.18
CA MET A 60 -0.86 -6.32 -9.31
C MET A 60 0.42 -7.14 -9.54
N GLU A 61 0.84 -7.30 -10.79
CA GLU A 61 2.10 -7.96 -11.12
C GLU A 61 3.29 -7.22 -10.55
N CYS A 62 3.31 -5.89 -10.64
CA CYS A 62 4.37 -5.06 -10.06
C CYS A 62 4.45 -5.22 -8.55
N LEU A 63 3.30 -5.29 -7.87
CA LEU A 63 3.28 -5.51 -6.42
C LEU A 63 3.93 -6.83 -6.03
N MET A 64 3.71 -7.87 -6.82
CA MET A 64 4.23 -9.20 -6.55
C MET A 64 5.65 -9.43 -7.08
N ASP A 65 6.17 -8.52 -7.87
CA ASP A 65 7.49 -8.64 -8.50
C ASP A 65 8.57 -8.11 -7.54
N ASP A 66 9.42 -8.98 -7.04
CA ASP A 66 10.47 -8.62 -6.09
C ASP A 66 11.51 -7.67 -6.69
N SER A 67 11.63 -7.61 -8.02
CA SER A 67 12.56 -6.70 -8.68
C SER A 67 12.04 -5.25 -8.75
N VAL A 68 10.74 -5.04 -8.49
CA VAL A 68 10.15 -3.71 -8.44
C VAL A 68 10.27 -3.16 -7.03
N VAL A 69 10.88 -1.98 -6.89
CA VAL A 69 10.98 -1.30 -5.58
C VAL A 69 9.64 -0.60 -5.32
N LYS A 70 9.04 -0.85 -4.17
CA LYS A 70 7.80 -0.21 -3.75
C LYS A 70 8.13 0.84 -2.69
N THR A 71 7.61 2.04 -2.85
CA THR A 71 7.80 3.13 -1.90
C THR A 71 6.45 3.59 -1.36
N ALA A 72 6.42 3.89 -0.07
CA ALA A 72 5.21 4.36 0.59
C ALA A 72 5.59 5.17 1.82
N PHE A 73 4.72 6.10 2.24
CA PHE A 73 5.02 6.95 3.39
C PHE A 73 5.22 6.11 4.67
N ASN A 74 4.40 5.07 4.85
CA ASN A 74 4.58 4.09 5.93
C ASN A 74 4.50 2.70 5.29
N ALA A 75 5.64 2.22 4.78
CA ALA A 75 5.68 1.02 3.95
C ALA A 75 5.14 -0.22 4.67
N ALA A 76 5.41 -0.36 5.96
CA ALA A 76 4.89 -1.51 6.72
C ALA A 76 3.37 -1.48 6.80
N PHE A 77 2.79 -0.30 7.01
CA PHE A 77 1.33 -0.14 7.05
C PHE A 77 0.71 -0.47 5.71
N GLU A 78 1.19 0.15 4.62
CA GLU A 78 0.64 -0.10 3.29
C GLU A 78 0.80 -1.56 2.88
N ARG A 79 1.95 -2.16 3.13
CA ARG A 79 2.19 -3.56 2.77
C ARG A 79 1.25 -4.51 3.49
N ASN A 80 1.07 -4.31 4.81
CA ASN A 80 0.15 -5.15 5.58
C ASN A 80 -1.30 -4.99 5.14
N CYS A 81 -1.71 -3.76 4.87
CA CYS A 81 -3.07 -3.48 4.39
C CYS A 81 -3.32 -4.12 3.03
N ILE A 82 -2.36 -4.01 2.12
CA ILE A 82 -2.46 -4.59 0.78
C ILE A 82 -2.52 -6.12 0.86
N ASN A 83 -1.66 -6.72 1.69
CA ASN A 83 -1.67 -8.17 1.88
C ASN A 83 -3.04 -8.66 2.35
N ARG A 84 -3.61 -7.98 3.34
CA ARG A 84 -4.90 -8.37 3.90
C ARG A 84 -6.04 -8.20 2.90
N PHE A 85 -6.08 -7.05 2.23
CA PHE A 85 -7.20 -6.72 1.35
C PHE A 85 -7.23 -7.59 0.11
N PHE A 86 -6.07 -7.84 -0.51
CA PHE A 86 -5.98 -8.62 -1.75
C PHE A 86 -5.61 -10.08 -1.52
N GLY A 87 -5.41 -10.50 -0.27
CA GLY A 87 -5.04 -11.88 0.03
C GLY A 87 -3.64 -12.26 -0.45
N LEU A 88 -2.70 -11.31 -0.37
CA LEU A 88 -1.33 -11.50 -0.80
C LEU A 88 -0.40 -11.79 0.38
N SER A 89 0.84 -12.16 0.07
CA SER A 89 1.87 -12.43 1.06
C SER A 89 3.16 -11.71 0.67
N LEU A 90 3.06 -10.41 0.44
CA LEU A 90 4.19 -9.57 0.04
C LEU A 90 5.19 -9.48 1.17
N LYS A 91 6.47 -9.67 0.82
CA LYS A 91 7.57 -9.62 1.78
C LYS A 91 8.05 -8.17 1.94
N PRO A 92 8.68 -7.83 3.09
CA PRO A 92 9.17 -6.47 3.30
C PRO A 92 10.35 -6.09 2.40
N GLU A 93 11.06 -7.06 1.85
CA GLU A 93 12.16 -6.80 0.93
C GLU A 93 11.64 -6.06 -0.32
N GLY A 94 12.37 -5.04 -0.74
CA GLY A 94 11.94 -4.23 -1.88
C GLY A 94 10.97 -3.11 -1.53
N TRP A 95 10.51 -3.02 -0.30
CA TRP A 95 9.70 -1.91 0.17
C TRP A 95 10.56 -0.87 0.85
N ARG A 96 10.28 0.42 0.61
CA ARG A 96 11.02 1.54 1.19
C ARG A 96 10.04 2.52 1.82
N CYS A 97 10.32 2.91 3.06
CA CYS A 97 9.46 3.81 3.83
C CYS A 97 9.95 5.26 3.63
N THR A 98 9.15 6.08 2.97
CA THR A 98 9.52 7.48 2.72
C THR A 98 9.41 8.33 3.98
N ALA A 99 8.60 7.93 4.96
CA ALA A 99 8.53 8.63 6.24
C ALA A 99 9.88 8.61 6.96
N VAL A 100 10.57 7.46 6.92
CA VAL A 100 11.90 7.33 7.53
C VAL A 100 12.91 8.23 6.83
N GLN A 101 12.88 8.26 5.49
CA GLN A 101 13.75 9.13 4.71
C GLN A 101 13.49 10.60 5.01
N ALA A 102 12.22 10.99 5.12
CA ALA A 102 11.86 12.36 5.45
C ALA A 102 12.37 12.76 6.84
N SER A 103 12.27 11.85 7.82
CA SER A 103 12.79 12.08 9.16
C SER A 103 14.30 12.28 9.18
N MET A 104 15.02 11.54 8.34
CA MET A 104 16.48 11.64 8.25
C MET A 104 16.93 12.94 7.58
N LEU A 105 16.10 13.51 6.73
CA LEU A 105 16.41 14.74 6.01
C LEU A 105 16.04 15.99 6.80
N SER A 106 15.23 15.85 7.81
CA SER A 106 14.86 16.96 8.69
C SER A 106 15.78 17.10 9.93
#